data_7d2d20bb7ebc1d249ecf23ac025d6759
#
_entry.id   7d2d20bb7ebc1d249ecf23ac025d6759
#
_cell.length_a   1.000
_cell.length_b   1.000
_cell.length_c   1.000
_cell.angle_alpha   90.00
_cell.angle_beta   90.00
_cell.angle_gamma   90.00
#
_symmetry.space_group_name_H-M   'P 1'
#
loop_
_entity.id
_entity.type
_entity.pdbx_description
1 polymer ?
#
loop_
_entity_poly.entity_id
_entity_poly.type
_entity_poly.pdbx_seq_one_letter_code
_entity_poly.pdbx_strand_id
1 'polypeptide(L)'
;MNNTVFSRPDCIWCDRVKTLLKENSVEFQEIYFEREGMKLIEERYKVTVRSVPQVILDGEFVGGFKEVESRLKGIKSINGI
;
A
#
# COMPACT_ATOMS: atom_id res chain seq x y z
N MET A 1 13.91 1.21 -3.64
CA MET A 1 13.12 0.33 -2.77
C MET A 1 11.83 -0.04 -3.47
N ASN A 2 11.46 -1.32 -3.43
CA ASN A 2 10.31 -1.83 -4.19
C ASN A 2 8.99 -1.72 -3.43
N ASN A 3 9.03 -1.18 -2.22
CA ASN A 3 7.84 -0.99 -1.41
C ASN A 3 7.54 0.50 -1.27
N THR A 4 6.35 0.90 -1.65
CA THR A 4 5.96 2.30 -1.64
C THR A 4 4.55 2.45 -1.10
N VAL A 5 4.36 3.43 -0.23
CA VAL A 5 3.03 3.81 0.26
C VAL A 5 2.72 5.20 -0.27
N PHE A 6 1.66 5.31 -1.04
CA PHE A 6 1.15 6.59 -1.50
C PHE A 6 0.09 7.05 -0.51
N SER A 7 0.33 8.19 0.13
CA SER A 7 -0.53 8.69 1.20
C SER A 7 -0.81 10.17 1.04
N ARG A 8 -1.65 10.70 1.93
CA ARG A 8 -1.95 12.13 2.01
C ARG A 8 -1.90 12.55 3.47
N PRO A 9 -1.68 13.84 3.74
CA PRO A 9 -1.81 14.35 5.11
C PRO A 9 -3.24 14.13 5.63
N ASP A 10 -3.37 13.96 6.94
CA ASP A 10 -4.66 13.80 7.61
C ASP A 10 -5.46 12.60 7.11
N CYS A 11 -4.78 11.51 6.81
CA CYS A 11 -5.40 10.28 6.36
C CYS A 11 -5.19 9.18 7.41
N ILE A 12 -6.24 8.84 8.14
CA ILE A 12 -6.15 7.84 9.21
C ILE A 12 -5.81 6.45 8.65
N TRP A 13 -6.36 6.09 7.51
CA TRP A 13 -6.07 4.79 6.89
C TRP A 13 -4.65 4.71 6.35
N CYS A 14 -4.09 5.85 5.92
CA CYS A 14 -2.69 5.91 5.52
C CYS A 14 -1.79 5.62 6.73
N ASP A 15 -2.12 6.22 7.88
CA ASP A 15 -1.38 5.97 9.11
C ASP A 15 -1.49 4.51 9.54
N ARG A 16 -2.67 3.94 9.41
CA ARG A 16 -2.90 2.54 9.79
C ARG A 16 -2.12 1.56 8.91
N VAL A 17 -2.08 1.80 7.61
CA VAL A 17 -1.33 0.90 6.72
C VAL A 17 0.17 1.01 6.97
N LYS A 18 0.66 2.21 7.24
CA LYS A 18 2.07 2.40 7.57
C LYS A 18 2.44 1.66 8.87
N THR A 19 1.57 1.76 9.88
CA THR A 19 1.77 1.05 11.14
C THR A 19 1.78 -0.46 10.91
N LEU A 20 0.83 -0.94 10.12
CA LEU A 20 0.73 -2.36 9.81
C LEU A 20 2.00 -2.88 9.14
N LEU A 21 2.52 -2.14 8.17
CA LEU A 21 3.76 -2.52 7.49
C LEU A 21 4.94 -2.54 8.45
N LYS A 22 5.05 -1.53 9.32
CA LYS A 22 6.13 -1.48 10.31
C LYS A 22 6.05 -2.65 11.29
N GLU A 23 4.85 -2.99 11.72
CA GLU A 23 4.64 -4.12 12.63
C GLU A 23 5.05 -5.45 12.01
N ASN A 24 5.02 -5.54 10.70
CA ASN A 24 5.42 -6.73 9.97
C ASN A 24 6.84 -6.63 9.41
N SER A 25 7.61 -5.66 9.89
CA SER A 25 9.01 -5.44 9.51
C SER A 25 9.20 -5.19 8.02
N VAL A 26 8.22 -4.57 7.39
CA VAL A 26 8.29 -4.20 5.97
C VAL A 26 8.79 -2.76 5.86
N GLU A 27 9.93 -2.59 5.22
CA GLU A 27 10.45 -1.26 4.94
C GLU A 27 9.79 -0.71 3.69
N PHE A 28 9.49 0.57 3.68
CA PHE A 28 8.81 1.20 2.56
C PHE A 28 9.20 2.67 2.44
N GLN A 29 8.97 3.21 1.26
CA GLN A 29 9.10 4.62 0.96
C GLN A 29 7.70 5.23 0.97
N GLU A 30 7.54 6.39 1.61
CA GLU A 30 6.28 7.10 1.61
C GLU A 30 6.34 8.25 0.61
N ILE A 31 5.32 8.34 -0.25
CA ILE A 31 5.20 9.42 -1.22
C ILE A 31 3.83 10.05 -1.02
N TYR A 32 3.80 11.37 -0.83
CA TYR A 32 2.53 12.08 -0.76
C TYR A 32 1.92 12.17 -2.15
N PHE A 33 0.65 11.92 -2.16
CA PHE A 33 -0.10 11.58 -3.35
C PHE A 33 -0.89 12.78 -3.85
N GLU A 34 -0.55 13.27 -5.02
CA GLU A 34 -1.29 14.31 -5.69
C GLU A 34 -1.99 13.71 -6.91
N ARG A 35 -2.91 14.48 -7.50
CA ARG A 35 -3.70 14.01 -8.63
C ARG A 35 -2.85 13.45 -9.77
N GLU A 36 -1.71 14.06 -10.00
CA GLU A 36 -0.79 13.61 -11.06
C GLU A 36 -0.19 12.24 -10.75
N GLY A 37 0.11 11.99 -9.48
CA GLY A 37 0.60 10.69 -9.05
C GLY A 37 -0.42 9.59 -9.26
N MET A 38 -1.72 9.92 -9.08
CA MET A 38 -2.81 8.97 -9.31
C MET A 38 -2.81 8.49 -10.77
N LYS A 39 -2.66 9.41 -11.69
CA LYS A 39 -2.66 9.08 -13.11
C LYS A 39 -1.50 8.17 -13.48
N LEU A 40 -0.33 8.42 -12.90
CA LEU A 40 0.85 7.59 -13.17
C LEU A 40 0.63 6.16 -12.73
N ILE A 41 0.03 5.97 -11.54
CA ILE A 41 -0.27 4.64 -11.04
C ILE A 41 -1.31 3.95 -11.91
N GLU A 42 -2.37 4.66 -12.27
CA GLU A 42 -3.41 4.10 -13.11
C GLU A 42 -2.87 3.63 -14.46
N GLU A 43 -1.99 4.42 -15.06
CA GLU A 43 -1.39 4.07 -16.34
C GLU A 43 -0.43 2.88 -16.22
N ARG A 44 0.40 2.89 -15.19
CA ARG A 44 1.42 1.85 -15.03
C ARG A 44 0.83 0.50 -14.67
N TYR A 45 -0.15 0.47 -13.79
CA TYR A 45 -0.71 -0.78 -13.25
C TYR A 45 -2.07 -1.13 -13.81
N LYS A 46 -2.61 -0.29 -14.71
CA LYS A 46 -3.92 -0.52 -15.35
C LYS A 46 -5.04 -0.67 -14.31
N VAL A 47 -5.00 0.16 -13.30
CA VAL A 47 -5.99 0.16 -12.21
C VAL A 47 -6.65 1.52 -12.10
N THR A 48 -7.80 1.57 -11.41
CA THR A 48 -8.47 2.84 -11.10
C THR A 48 -8.19 3.18 -9.65
N VAL A 49 -7.61 4.36 -9.40
CA VAL A 49 -7.25 4.81 -8.06
C VAL A 49 -8.25 5.88 -7.63
N ARG A 50 -9.01 5.60 -6.58
CA ARG A 50 -10.03 6.52 -6.08
C ARG A 50 -9.75 7.06 -4.69
N SER A 51 -8.82 6.47 -3.99
CA SER A 51 -8.57 6.83 -2.59
C SER A 51 -7.12 6.54 -2.21
N VAL A 52 -6.74 7.01 -1.05
CA VAL A 52 -5.48 6.67 -0.41
C VAL A 52 -5.79 5.92 0.88
N PRO A 53 -4.90 5.08 1.39
CA PRO A 53 -3.57 4.80 0.87
C PRO A 53 -3.58 3.85 -0.34
N GLN A 54 -2.50 3.89 -1.12
CA GLN A 54 -2.25 2.89 -2.16
C GLN A 54 -0.84 2.37 -1.97
N VAL A 55 -0.68 1.07 -2.04
CA VAL A 55 0.57 0.42 -1.63
C VAL A 55 1.11 -0.48 -2.73
N ILE A 56 2.41 -0.37 -2.94
CA ILE A 56 3.17 -1.25 -3.82
C ILE A 56 4.12 -2.05 -2.95
N LEU A 57 4.10 -3.38 -3.06
CA LEU A 57 5.01 -4.26 -2.34
C LEU A 57 5.75 -5.13 -3.34
N ASP A 58 7.09 -5.14 -3.22
CA ASP A 58 7.97 -5.87 -4.12
C ASP A 58 7.73 -5.54 -5.59
N GLY A 59 7.44 -4.25 -5.87
CA GLY A 59 7.17 -3.79 -7.21
C GLY A 59 5.79 -4.12 -7.74
N GLU A 60 4.95 -4.74 -6.93
CA GLU A 60 3.61 -5.17 -7.32
C GLU A 60 2.55 -4.29 -6.64
N PHE A 61 1.57 -3.83 -7.40
CA PHE A 61 0.48 -3.04 -6.85
C PHE A 61 -0.43 -3.92 -6.00
N VAL A 62 -0.62 -3.55 -4.74
CA VAL A 62 -1.45 -4.32 -3.80
C VAL A 62 -2.80 -3.66 -3.56
N GLY A 63 -2.80 -2.36 -3.31
CA GLY A 63 -4.03 -1.61 -3.05
C GLY A 63 -4.00 -0.87 -1.74
N GLY A 64 -5.14 -0.80 -1.07
CA GLY A 64 -5.29 -0.07 0.17
C GLY A 64 -5.07 -0.93 1.41
N PHE A 65 -5.53 -0.43 2.55
CA PHE A 65 -5.31 -1.11 3.84
C PHE A 65 -5.80 -2.55 3.86
N LYS A 66 -7.02 -2.78 3.40
CA LYS A 66 -7.61 -4.13 3.44
C LYS A 66 -6.84 -5.12 2.61
N GLU A 67 -6.39 -4.69 1.44
CA GLU A 67 -5.64 -5.54 0.53
C GLU A 67 -4.26 -5.87 1.09
N VAL A 68 -3.62 -4.90 1.73
CA VAL A 68 -2.33 -5.12 2.39
C VAL A 68 -2.50 -6.05 3.58
N GLU A 69 -3.53 -5.84 4.38
CA GLU A 69 -3.83 -6.69 5.52
C GLU A 69 -4.06 -8.14 5.09
N SER A 70 -4.88 -8.33 4.06
CA SER A 70 -5.15 -9.67 3.50
C SER A 70 -3.87 -10.34 3.04
N ARG A 71 -3.03 -9.61 2.35
CA ARG A 71 -1.79 -10.16 1.83
C ARG A 71 -0.87 -10.62 2.95
N LEU A 72 -0.72 -9.82 3.99
CA LEU A 72 0.13 -10.17 5.13
C LEU A 72 -0.47 -11.32 5.93
N LYS A 73 -1.78 -11.32 6.14
CA LYS A 73 -2.47 -12.40 6.84
C LYS A 73 -2.47 -13.69 6.04
N GLY A 74 -2.59 -13.57 4.72
CA GLY A 74 -2.54 -14.73 3.83
C GLY A 74 -1.24 -15.50 3.99
N ILE A 75 -0.14 -14.80 4.10
CA ILE A 75 1.16 -15.41 4.32
C ILE A 75 1.17 -16.14 5.67
N LYS A 76 0.64 -15.50 6.71
CA LYS A 76 0.56 -16.07 8.05
C LYS A 76 -0.39 -17.27 8.09
N SER A 77 -1.49 -17.20 7.38
CA SER A 77 -2.47 -18.29 7.32
C SER A 77 -1.88 -19.56 6.72
N ILE A 78 -1.11 -19.39 5.66
CA ILE A 78 -0.43 -20.53 5.02
C ILE A 78 0.51 -21.21 6.01
N ASN A 79 1.21 -20.42 6.79
CA ASN A 79 2.15 -20.93 7.78
C ASN A 79 1.45 -21.50 9.01
N GLY A 80 0.23 -21.05 9.28
CA GLY A 80 -0.55 -21.49 10.43
C GLY A 80 -1.33 -22.77 10.21
N ILE A 81 -1.39 -23.23 8.99
CA ILE A 81 -2.06 -24.48 8.67
C ILE A 81 -1.06 -25.63 8.76
#